data_2dc0e32eee73328c95453fc28fd55814
#
_entry.id   2dc0e32eee73328c95453fc28fd55814
#
_cell.length_a   1.000
_cell.length_b   1.000
_cell.length_c   1.000
_cell.angle_alpha   90.00
_cell.angle_beta   90.00
_cell.angle_gamma   90.00
#
_symmetry.space_group_name_H-M   'P 1'
#
loop_
_entity.id
_entity.type
_entity.pdbx_description
1 polymer ?
#
loop_
_entity_poly.entity_id
_entity_poly.type
_entity_poly.pdbx_seq_one_letter_code
_entity_poly.pdbx_strand_id
1 'polypeptide(L)'
;VGAIGQGVEVTGLSMQSVQGDRAILAALSLVGARVSRQQKGAACMMDHLRPFTISVSEVCDLAPVLAALAAFIPGTSKLTDIQRLRLKESDRVQSICNVLKSFGVTVELSEDQKTLEIMGGKQPTSCIVDSCNDHRIVMMAAILASYATGPVIITHAEAINKSYPLFFEHFKQLGGVCHSMES
;
A
#
# COMPACT_ATOMS: atom_id res chain seq x y z
N VAL A 1 6.70 -4.09 -0.56
CA VAL A 1 7.76 -4.93 -1.15
C VAL A 1 8.56 -5.63 -0.05
N GLY A 2 9.23 -4.92 0.85
CA GLY A 2 10.09 -5.55 1.86
C GLY A 2 9.40 -6.58 2.76
N ALA A 3 8.14 -6.32 3.16
CA ALA A 3 7.39 -7.20 4.05
C ALA A 3 6.79 -8.44 3.36
N ILE A 4 6.61 -8.41 2.04
CA ILE A 4 5.98 -9.50 1.26
C ILE A 4 6.94 -10.16 0.25
N GLY A 5 8.15 -9.64 0.11
CA GLY A 5 9.21 -10.16 -0.75
C GLY A 5 10.42 -10.65 0.03
N GLN A 6 11.57 -10.70 -0.63
CA GLN A 6 12.83 -11.16 -0.03
C GLN A 6 13.48 -10.17 0.95
N GLY A 7 12.86 -9.01 1.13
CA GLY A 7 13.37 -7.94 1.97
C GLY A 7 13.82 -6.71 1.18
N VAL A 8 13.94 -5.60 1.87
CA VAL A 8 14.43 -4.34 1.33
C VAL A 8 15.16 -3.55 2.41
N GLU A 9 16.23 -2.89 2.03
CA GLU A 9 16.90 -1.88 2.84
C GLU A 9 16.68 -0.51 2.20
N VAL A 10 16.25 0.45 3.02
CA VAL A 10 16.07 1.85 2.62
C VAL A 10 17.08 2.69 3.38
N THR A 11 17.95 3.37 2.65
CA THR A 11 18.99 4.25 3.20
C THR A 11 18.60 5.73 3.05
N GLY A 12 19.32 6.61 3.73
CA GLY A 12 19.07 8.06 3.68
C GLY A 12 17.90 8.54 4.55
N LEU A 13 17.32 7.66 5.38
CA LEU A 13 16.23 8.04 6.30
C LEU A 13 16.76 8.73 7.55
N SER A 14 16.13 9.84 7.93
CA SER A 14 16.35 10.45 9.25
C SER A 14 15.47 9.76 10.29
N MET A 15 16.10 9.09 11.24
CA MET A 15 15.40 8.48 12.37
C MET A 15 14.82 9.50 13.36
N GLN A 16 15.17 10.79 13.22
CA GLN A 16 14.63 11.90 14.00
C GLN A 16 13.51 12.65 13.26
N SER A 17 13.10 12.17 12.07
CA SER A 17 12.01 12.78 11.30
C SER A 17 10.74 12.88 12.14
N VAL A 18 10.09 14.03 12.10
CA VAL A 18 8.78 14.28 12.73
C VAL A 18 7.60 13.90 11.84
N GLN A 19 7.85 13.39 10.64
CA GLN A 19 6.80 12.97 9.71
C GLN A 19 6.03 11.76 10.25
N GLY A 20 4.69 11.83 10.17
CA GLY A 20 3.80 10.77 10.61
C GLY A 20 4.04 9.43 9.89
N ASP A 21 4.48 9.46 8.63
CA ASP A 21 4.77 8.27 7.81
C ASP A 21 5.87 7.36 8.42
N ARG A 22 6.68 7.88 9.37
CA ARG A 22 7.63 7.06 10.15
C ARG A 22 6.93 5.94 10.93
N ALA A 23 5.63 6.07 11.21
CA ALA A 23 4.82 5.05 11.84
C ALA A 23 4.76 3.74 11.04
N ILE A 24 5.12 3.75 9.74
CA ILE A 24 5.19 2.54 8.92
C ILE A 24 6.10 1.47 9.53
N LEU A 25 7.22 1.86 10.17
CA LEU A 25 8.13 0.89 10.79
C LEU A 25 7.49 0.15 11.97
N ALA A 26 6.68 0.86 12.76
CA ALA A 26 5.93 0.26 13.85
C ALA A 26 4.78 -0.61 13.31
N ALA A 27 4.07 -0.15 12.28
CA ALA A 27 3.02 -0.90 11.62
C ALA A 27 3.56 -2.22 11.04
N LEU A 28 4.67 -2.20 10.31
CA LEU A 28 5.32 -3.40 9.77
C LEU A 28 5.72 -4.38 10.87
N SER A 29 6.29 -3.91 11.98
CA SER A 29 6.62 -4.76 13.13
C SER A 29 5.37 -5.37 13.77
N LEU A 30 4.28 -4.61 13.89
CA LEU A 30 3.00 -5.09 14.42
C LEU A 30 2.41 -6.22 13.55
N VAL A 31 2.53 -6.08 12.25
CA VAL A 31 2.05 -7.06 11.26
C VAL A 31 2.90 -8.34 11.26
N GLY A 32 4.07 -8.32 11.89
CA GLY A 32 4.95 -9.48 12.02
C GLY A 32 6.10 -9.48 11.00
N ALA A 33 6.36 -8.38 10.31
CA ALA A 33 7.57 -8.23 9.52
C ALA A 33 8.78 -7.98 10.45
N ARG A 34 9.93 -8.51 10.08
CA ARG A 34 11.19 -8.22 10.77
C ARG A 34 11.71 -6.87 10.31
N VAL A 35 11.70 -5.89 11.20
CA VAL A 35 12.19 -4.53 10.94
C VAL A 35 13.46 -4.29 11.74
N SER A 36 14.54 -3.95 11.05
CA SER A 36 15.82 -3.52 11.63
C SER A 36 16.00 -2.03 11.40
N ARG A 37 16.23 -1.26 12.48
CA ARG A 37 16.52 0.16 12.40
C ARG A 37 18.03 0.35 12.37
N GLN A 38 18.49 1.17 11.43
CA GLN A 38 19.89 1.52 11.26
C GLN A 38 20.08 3.02 11.52
N GLN A 39 21.32 3.46 11.63
CA GLN A 39 21.62 4.88 11.92
C GLN A 39 21.11 5.84 10.86
N LYS A 40 21.09 5.42 9.58
CA LYS A 40 20.64 6.22 8.43
C LYS A 40 19.64 5.47 7.55
N GLY A 41 18.89 4.54 8.10
CA GLY A 41 17.99 3.74 7.30
C GLY A 41 17.18 2.73 8.09
N ALA A 42 16.49 1.86 7.37
CA ALA A 42 15.79 0.73 7.94
C ALA A 42 15.77 -0.44 6.94
N ALA A 43 15.87 -1.65 7.44
CA ALA A 43 15.64 -2.86 6.65
C ALA A 43 14.34 -3.52 7.11
N CYS A 44 13.61 -4.08 6.15
CA CYS A 44 12.38 -4.83 6.39
C CYS A 44 12.44 -6.14 5.62
N MET A 45 12.12 -7.24 6.28
CA MET A 45 12.08 -8.58 5.70
C MET A 45 10.76 -9.25 6.07
N MET A 46 10.29 -10.14 5.20
CA MET A 46 9.18 -11.02 5.52
C MET A 46 9.57 -11.93 6.70
N ASP A 47 8.62 -12.12 7.61
CA ASP A 47 8.71 -13.10 8.70
C ASP A 47 7.32 -13.74 8.86
N HIS A 48 6.76 -13.80 10.03
CA HIS A 48 5.44 -14.37 10.30
C HIS A 48 4.34 -13.31 10.21
N LEU A 49 3.98 -12.92 8.97
CA LEU A 49 2.92 -11.94 8.74
C LEU A 49 1.57 -12.46 9.24
N ARG A 50 0.83 -11.60 9.92
CA ARG A 50 -0.48 -11.91 10.50
C ARG A 50 -1.47 -10.77 10.26
N PRO A 51 -2.79 -11.07 10.20
CA PRO A 51 -3.81 -10.04 10.13
C PRO A 51 -3.67 -9.04 11.26
N PHE A 52 -4.03 -7.80 10.98
CA PHE A 52 -3.79 -6.69 11.89
C PHE A 52 -4.99 -5.75 11.98
N THR A 53 -5.04 -4.97 13.07
CA THR A 53 -5.94 -3.84 13.22
C THR A 53 -5.11 -2.60 13.51
N ILE A 54 -5.22 -1.59 12.65
CA ILE A 54 -4.46 -0.34 12.76
C ILE A 54 -5.41 0.84 12.57
N SER A 55 -5.37 1.79 13.51
CA SER A 55 -6.01 3.09 13.34
C SER A 55 -5.18 3.95 12.37
N VAL A 56 -5.85 4.54 11.38
CA VAL A 56 -5.22 5.41 10.39
C VAL A 56 -5.57 6.90 10.58
N SER A 57 -6.18 7.28 11.72
CA SER A 57 -6.58 8.65 12.01
C SER A 57 -5.44 9.64 11.88
N GLU A 58 -4.26 9.31 12.42
CA GLU A 58 -3.08 10.18 12.43
C GLU A 58 -2.12 9.90 11.27
N VAL A 59 -2.31 8.79 10.56
CA VAL A 59 -1.41 8.32 9.49
C VAL A 59 -2.19 7.98 8.21
N CYS A 60 -3.13 8.83 7.85
CA CYS A 60 -4.02 8.64 6.70
C CYS A 60 -3.26 8.28 5.41
N ASP A 61 -2.05 8.77 5.27
CA ASP A 61 -1.22 8.58 4.09
C ASP A 61 -0.63 7.16 4.00
N LEU A 62 -0.62 6.42 5.10
CA LEU A 62 -0.23 5.01 5.11
C LEU A 62 -1.39 4.06 4.77
N ALA A 63 -2.64 4.53 4.78
CA ALA A 63 -3.80 3.66 4.57
C ALA A 63 -3.74 2.87 3.24
N PRO A 64 -3.42 3.47 2.08
CA PRO A 64 -3.34 2.72 0.82
C PRO A 64 -2.28 1.61 0.84
N VAL A 65 -1.07 1.88 1.35
CA VAL A 65 -0.02 0.85 1.41
C VAL A 65 -0.31 -0.23 2.44
N LEU A 66 -0.97 0.10 3.56
CA LEU A 66 -1.42 -0.88 4.54
C LEU A 66 -2.56 -1.74 4.00
N ALA A 67 -3.46 -1.17 3.19
CA ALA A 67 -4.50 -1.92 2.51
C ALA A 67 -3.91 -2.90 1.48
N ALA A 68 -2.89 -2.47 0.71
CA ALA A 68 -2.15 -3.38 -0.17
C ALA A 68 -1.48 -4.50 0.61
N LEU A 69 -0.84 -4.21 1.74
CA LEU A 69 -0.21 -5.21 2.59
C LEU A 69 -1.24 -6.22 3.12
N ALA A 70 -2.41 -5.74 3.59
CA ALA A 70 -3.51 -6.57 4.08
C ALA A 70 -3.99 -7.58 3.02
N ALA A 71 -4.01 -7.19 1.73
CA ALA A 71 -4.42 -8.06 0.64
C ALA A 71 -3.57 -9.33 0.50
N PHE A 72 -2.29 -9.28 0.91
CA PHE A 72 -1.37 -10.43 0.83
C PHE A 72 -1.41 -11.34 2.07
N ILE A 73 -2.01 -10.89 3.17
CA ILE A 73 -1.98 -11.61 4.45
C ILE A 73 -3.25 -12.45 4.59
N PRO A 74 -3.15 -13.79 4.72
CA PRO A 74 -4.33 -14.62 4.94
C PRO A 74 -5.12 -14.21 6.18
N GLY A 75 -6.43 -14.04 6.04
CA GLY A 75 -7.34 -13.63 7.10
C GLY A 75 -7.83 -12.19 6.95
N THR A 76 -8.48 -11.65 7.96
CA THR A 76 -9.12 -10.33 7.92
C THR A 76 -8.27 -9.31 8.67
N SER A 77 -7.74 -8.33 7.95
CA SER A 77 -7.11 -7.14 8.53
C SER A 77 -8.07 -5.96 8.55
N LYS A 78 -7.90 -5.05 9.51
CA LYS A 78 -8.79 -3.91 9.70
C LYS A 78 -8.02 -2.59 9.73
N LEU A 79 -8.49 -1.62 8.94
CA LEU A 79 -8.08 -0.22 9.05
C LEU A 79 -9.22 0.55 9.70
N THR A 80 -8.98 1.08 10.90
CA THR A 80 -9.99 1.81 11.69
C THR A 80 -9.80 3.32 11.61
N ASP A 81 -10.81 4.08 12.01
CA ASP A 81 -10.80 5.55 12.05
C ASP A 81 -10.55 6.20 10.68
N ILE A 82 -11.18 5.64 9.65
CA ILE A 82 -10.96 5.97 8.24
C ILE A 82 -11.64 7.26 7.77
N GLN A 83 -12.37 7.97 8.62
CA GLN A 83 -13.23 9.10 8.22
C GLN A 83 -12.45 10.20 7.50
N ARG A 84 -11.23 10.49 7.96
CA ARG A 84 -10.35 11.52 7.36
C ARG A 84 -9.85 11.15 5.96
N LEU A 85 -9.88 9.87 5.58
CA LEU A 85 -9.47 9.41 4.25
C LEU A 85 -10.38 9.96 3.15
N ARG A 86 -11.63 10.27 3.46
CA ARG A 86 -12.58 10.83 2.50
C ARG A 86 -12.28 12.28 2.10
N LEU A 87 -11.40 12.95 2.86
CA LEU A 87 -11.03 14.36 2.70
C LEU A 87 -9.61 14.53 2.15
N LYS A 88 -9.10 13.53 1.44
CA LYS A 88 -7.76 13.54 0.83
C LYS A 88 -7.84 13.92 -0.66
N GLU A 89 -6.78 13.68 -1.42
CA GLU A 89 -6.69 13.96 -2.87
C GLU A 89 -7.80 13.28 -3.68
N SER A 90 -8.25 12.13 -3.20
CA SER A 90 -9.47 11.42 -3.62
C SER A 90 -10.27 11.04 -2.37
N ASP A 91 -11.53 10.58 -2.52
CA ASP A 91 -12.13 9.77 -1.45
C ASP A 91 -11.36 8.45 -1.37
N ARG A 92 -10.28 8.43 -0.56
CA ARG A 92 -9.40 7.26 -0.42
C ARG A 92 -10.11 6.02 0.10
N VAL A 93 -11.20 6.17 0.85
CA VAL A 93 -12.00 5.01 1.27
C VAL A 93 -12.56 4.32 0.04
N GLN A 94 -13.21 5.08 -0.83
CA GLN A 94 -13.79 4.55 -2.05
C GLN A 94 -12.72 4.05 -3.02
N SER A 95 -11.64 4.81 -3.22
CA SER A 95 -10.55 4.45 -4.12
C SER A 95 -9.85 3.16 -3.68
N ILE A 96 -9.54 2.99 -2.39
CA ILE A 96 -8.97 1.75 -1.83
C ILE A 96 -9.92 0.58 -2.09
N CYS A 97 -11.23 0.73 -1.80
CA CYS A 97 -12.21 -0.32 -2.04
C CYS A 97 -12.27 -0.72 -3.51
N ASN A 98 -12.30 0.24 -4.41
CA ASN A 98 -12.38 0.00 -5.85
C ASN A 98 -11.15 -0.76 -6.34
N VAL A 99 -9.94 -0.30 -5.96
CA VAL A 99 -8.69 -0.97 -6.32
C VAL A 99 -8.67 -2.41 -5.81
N LEU A 100 -8.94 -2.65 -4.52
CA LEU A 100 -8.93 -3.99 -3.95
C LEU A 100 -9.91 -4.92 -4.68
N LYS A 101 -11.14 -4.45 -4.93
CA LYS A 101 -12.15 -5.23 -5.66
C LYS A 101 -11.72 -5.55 -7.09
N SER A 102 -11.10 -4.61 -7.80
CA SER A 102 -10.58 -4.85 -9.14
C SER A 102 -9.53 -5.96 -9.17
N PHE A 103 -8.69 -6.05 -8.14
CA PHE A 103 -7.71 -7.13 -7.98
C PHE A 103 -8.30 -8.45 -7.44
N GLY A 104 -9.62 -8.54 -7.23
CA GLY A 104 -10.28 -9.72 -6.69
C GLY A 104 -10.15 -9.89 -5.17
N VAL A 105 -9.72 -8.85 -4.46
CA VAL A 105 -9.61 -8.85 -3.00
C VAL A 105 -10.95 -8.43 -2.40
N THR A 106 -11.45 -9.22 -1.45
CA THR A 106 -12.69 -8.89 -0.73
C THR A 106 -12.42 -7.79 0.28
N VAL A 107 -13.21 -6.73 0.22
CA VAL A 107 -13.16 -5.62 1.16
C VAL A 107 -14.57 -5.17 1.52
N GLU A 108 -14.80 -4.96 2.78
CA GLU A 108 -16.08 -4.53 3.36
C GLU A 108 -15.89 -3.27 4.20
N LEU A 109 -16.89 -2.43 4.17
CA LEU A 109 -16.98 -1.25 5.03
C LEU A 109 -17.91 -1.59 6.19
N SER A 110 -17.49 -1.33 7.44
CA SER A 110 -18.33 -1.53 8.61
C SER A 110 -19.63 -0.71 8.54
N GLU A 111 -20.67 -1.14 9.24
CA GLU A 111 -21.98 -0.46 9.26
C GLU A 111 -21.88 1.01 9.70
N ASP A 112 -21.00 1.30 10.65
CA ASP A 112 -20.73 2.67 11.12
C ASP A 112 -19.79 3.46 10.19
N GLN A 113 -19.35 2.86 9.09
CA GLN A 113 -18.46 3.43 8.07
C GLN A 113 -17.11 3.95 8.60
N LYS A 114 -16.63 3.41 9.71
CA LYS A 114 -15.36 3.81 10.33
C LYS A 114 -14.23 2.81 10.16
N THR A 115 -14.52 1.62 9.63
CA THR A 115 -13.55 0.54 9.48
C THR A 115 -13.63 -0.08 8.09
N LEU A 116 -12.48 -0.29 7.46
CA LEU A 116 -12.32 -1.16 6.29
C LEU A 116 -11.84 -2.53 6.78
N GLU A 117 -12.58 -3.58 6.43
CA GLU A 117 -12.22 -4.97 6.66
C GLU A 117 -11.73 -5.59 5.34
N ILE A 118 -10.49 -6.04 5.30
CA ILE A 118 -9.82 -6.53 4.11
C ILE A 118 -9.50 -8.01 4.31
N MET A 119 -10.08 -8.87 3.49
CA MET A 119 -9.89 -10.32 3.52
C MET A 119 -8.81 -10.71 2.51
N GLY A 120 -7.58 -10.84 3.01
CA GLY A 120 -6.40 -11.11 2.19
C GLY A 120 -6.06 -12.59 2.05
N GLY A 121 -4.90 -12.86 1.44
CA GLY A 121 -4.34 -14.20 1.25
C GLY A 121 -4.64 -14.82 -0.11
N LYS A 122 -5.40 -14.15 -0.97
CA LYS A 122 -5.58 -14.54 -2.36
C LYS A 122 -4.61 -13.80 -3.26
N GLN A 123 -4.15 -14.45 -4.31
CA GLN A 123 -3.30 -13.80 -5.31
C GLN A 123 -4.11 -12.75 -6.08
N PRO A 124 -3.61 -11.50 -6.21
CA PRO A 124 -4.25 -10.47 -7.02
C PRO A 124 -4.41 -10.91 -8.48
N THR A 125 -5.49 -10.46 -9.12
CA THR A 125 -5.78 -10.81 -10.52
C THR A 125 -5.45 -9.66 -11.47
N SER A 126 -5.28 -9.99 -12.75
CA SER A 126 -5.17 -9.02 -13.84
C SER A 126 -6.41 -8.13 -13.91
N CYS A 127 -6.22 -6.82 -14.06
CA CYS A 127 -7.32 -5.86 -14.06
C CYS A 127 -6.93 -4.50 -14.66
N ILE A 128 -7.93 -3.64 -14.81
CA ILE A 128 -7.76 -2.21 -15.05
C ILE A 128 -8.21 -1.48 -13.79
N VAL A 129 -7.37 -0.58 -13.29
CA VAL A 129 -7.67 0.22 -12.09
C VAL A 129 -7.51 1.71 -12.37
N ASP A 130 -8.42 2.50 -11.84
CA ASP A 130 -8.32 3.96 -11.83
C ASP A 130 -7.66 4.41 -10.53
N SER A 131 -6.57 5.18 -10.64
CA SER A 131 -5.90 5.77 -9.49
C SER A 131 -6.67 6.95 -8.89
N CYS A 132 -7.76 7.38 -9.50
CA CYS A 132 -8.51 8.58 -9.11
C CYS A 132 -7.61 9.82 -9.00
N ASN A 133 -6.57 9.90 -9.82
CA ASN A 133 -5.58 10.98 -9.82
C ASN A 133 -4.90 11.19 -8.44
N ASP A 134 -4.81 10.12 -7.64
CA ASP A 134 -4.15 10.11 -6.33
C ASP A 134 -2.86 9.27 -6.39
N HIS A 135 -1.73 9.91 -6.13
CA HIS A 135 -0.40 9.28 -6.21
C HIS A 135 -0.23 8.08 -5.26
N ARG A 136 -0.91 8.09 -4.10
CA ARG A 136 -0.83 6.97 -3.14
C ARG A 136 -1.65 5.77 -3.60
N ILE A 137 -2.70 6.00 -4.36
CA ILE A 137 -3.48 4.95 -5.01
C ILE A 137 -2.68 4.36 -6.19
N VAL A 138 -1.93 5.17 -6.95
CA VAL A 138 -0.98 4.66 -7.96
C VAL A 138 0.02 3.69 -7.32
N MET A 139 0.67 4.10 -6.21
CA MET A 139 1.66 3.27 -5.52
C MET A 139 1.03 1.97 -4.96
N MET A 140 -0.18 2.05 -4.39
CA MET A 140 -0.94 0.89 -3.93
C MET A 140 -1.20 -0.10 -5.07
N ALA A 141 -1.70 0.39 -6.20
CA ALA A 141 -2.01 -0.44 -7.36
C ALA A 141 -0.74 -1.09 -7.95
N ALA A 142 0.38 -0.36 -8.03
CA ALA A 142 1.65 -0.89 -8.50
C ALA A 142 2.20 -2.01 -7.61
N ILE A 143 2.04 -1.91 -6.28
CA ILE A 143 2.42 -2.98 -5.34
C ILE A 143 1.56 -4.22 -5.57
N LEU A 144 0.24 -4.08 -5.71
CA LEU A 144 -0.66 -5.21 -5.97
C LEU A 144 -0.36 -5.84 -7.34
N ALA A 145 -0.10 -5.02 -8.35
CA ALA A 145 0.26 -5.46 -9.71
C ALA A 145 1.54 -6.31 -9.74
N SER A 146 2.52 -6.04 -8.86
CA SER A 146 3.77 -6.82 -8.79
C SER A 146 3.57 -8.31 -8.49
N TYR A 147 2.42 -8.69 -7.98
CA TYR A 147 2.07 -10.06 -7.59
C TYR A 147 0.81 -10.58 -8.31
N ALA A 148 0.28 -9.81 -9.26
CA ALA A 148 -0.91 -10.18 -10.00
C ALA A 148 -0.63 -11.35 -10.96
N THR A 149 -1.68 -12.12 -11.26
CA THR A 149 -1.60 -13.28 -12.17
C THR A 149 -1.41 -12.90 -13.64
N GLY A 150 -1.49 -11.61 -13.99
CA GLY A 150 -1.32 -11.10 -15.34
C GLY A 150 -1.20 -9.58 -15.38
N PRO A 151 -1.22 -8.98 -16.59
CA PRO A 151 -1.01 -7.55 -16.75
C PRO A 151 -2.07 -6.72 -16.03
N VAL A 152 -1.63 -5.59 -15.48
CA VAL A 152 -2.49 -4.59 -14.82
C VAL A 152 -2.30 -3.25 -15.51
N ILE A 153 -3.41 -2.58 -15.84
CA ILE A 153 -3.40 -1.22 -16.38
C ILE A 153 -3.81 -0.27 -15.26
N ILE A 154 -2.98 0.73 -14.99
CA ILE A 154 -3.27 1.79 -14.03
C ILE A 154 -3.52 3.08 -14.81
N THR A 155 -4.76 3.56 -14.82
CA THR A 155 -5.09 4.84 -15.44
C THR A 155 -4.77 6.02 -14.51
N HIS A 156 -4.52 7.19 -15.08
CA HIS A 156 -4.07 8.40 -14.38
C HIS A 156 -2.80 8.16 -13.52
N ALA A 157 -1.91 7.29 -14.01
CA ALA A 157 -0.67 6.94 -13.31
C ALA A 157 0.30 8.13 -13.20
N GLU A 158 0.16 9.15 -14.04
CA GLU A 158 0.90 10.42 -13.98
C GLU A 158 0.69 11.19 -12.68
N ALA A 159 -0.35 10.88 -11.91
CA ALA A 159 -0.57 11.41 -10.57
C ALA A 159 0.63 11.18 -9.63
N ILE A 160 1.45 10.17 -9.89
CA ILE A 160 2.68 9.89 -9.13
C ILE A 160 3.64 11.08 -9.10
N ASN A 161 3.64 11.91 -10.15
CA ASN A 161 4.50 13.08 -10.26
C ASN A 161 4.24 14.14 -9.19
N LYS A 162 3.09 14.09 -8.51
CA LYS A 162 2.73 15.02 -7.42
C LYS A 162 3.63 14.88 -6.19
N SER A 163 4.21 13.69 -5.97
CA SER A 163 5.00 13.42 -4.75
C SER A 163 6.23 12.56 -4.98
N TYR A 164 6.23 11.67 -5.97
CA TYR A 164 7.33 10.75 -6.23
C TYR A 164 7.56 10.53 -7.73
N PRO A 165 8.09 11.52 -8.46
CA PRO A 165 8.27 11.44 -9.93
C PRO A 165 9.12 10.25 -10.37
N LEU A 166 10.12 9.85 -9.58
CA LEU A 166 11.02 8.73 -9.89
C LEU A 166 10.46 7.35 -9.46
N PHE A 167 9.20 7.26 -9.03
CA PHE A 167 8.64 6.02 -8.50
C PHE A 167 8.77 4.85 -9.47
N PHE A 168 8.37 4.99 -10.73
CA PHE A 168 8.42 3.91 -11.70
C PHE A 168 9.84 3.56 -12.15
N GLU A 169 10.79 4.50 -12.08
CA GLU A 169 12.21 4.22 -12.29
C GLU A 169 12.74 3.33 -11.16
N HIS A 170 12.50 3.72 -9.92
CA HIS A 170 12.90 2.92 -8.76
C HIS A 170 12.15 1.59 -8.69
N PHE A 171 10.89 1.56 -9.11
CA PHE A 171 10.11 0.32 -9.22
C PHE A 171 10.78 -0.69 -10.17
N LYS A 172 11.25 -0.22 -11.35
CA LYS A 172 12.01 -1.04 -12.31
C LYS A 172 13.36 -1.49 -11.74
N GLN A 173 14.09 -0.60 -11.06
CA GLN A 173 15.37 -0.94 -10.41
C GLN A 173 15.20 -2.04 -9.35
N LEU A 174 14.04 -2.11 -8.69
CA LEU A 174 13.68 -3.15 -7.74
C LEU A 174 13.14 -4.43 -8.41
N GLY A 175 13.18 -4.54 -9.73
CA GLY A 175 12.75 -5.71 -10.49
C GLY A 175 11.29 -5.66 -10.98
N GLY A 176 10.59 -4.56 -10.76
CA GLY A 176 9.24 -4.37 -11.31
C GLY A 176 9.29 -4.15 -12.83
N VAL A 177 8.27 -4.66 -13.54
CA VAL A 177 8.12 -4.47 -14.99
C VAL A 177 6.93 -3.54 -15.22
N CYS A 178 7.17 -2.41 -15.89
CA CYS A 178 6.12 -1.50 -16.30
C CYS A 178 6.48 -0.75 -17.59
N HIS A 179 5.46 -0.40 -18.34
CA HIS A 179 5.55 0.36 -19.60
C HIS A 179 4.51 1.48 -19.57
N SER A 180 4.85 2.65 -20.13
CA SER A 180 3.85 3.66 -20.44
C SER A 180 3.06 3.20 -21.67
N MET A 181 1.75 3.34 -21.62
CA MET A 181 0.90 3.20 -22.78
C MET A 181 0.67 4.60 -23.35
N GLU A 182 1.03 4.81 -24.61
CA GLU A 182 0.63 6.02 -25.34
C GLU A 182 -0.89 5.94 -25.56
N SER A 183 -1.57 7.00 -25.22
CA SER A 183 -3.02 7.18 -25.43
C SER A 183 -3.33 7.53 -26.87
#